data_451853618cbc961423418bac23fad593
#
_entry.id   451853618cbc961423418bac23fad593
#
_cell.length_a   1.000
_cell.length_b   1.000
_cell.length_c   1.000
_cell.angle_alpha   90.00
_cell.angle_beta   90.00
_cell.angle_gamma   90.00
#
_symmetry.space_group_name_H-M   'P 1'
#
loop_
_entity.id
_entity.type
_entity.pdbx_description
1 polymer ?
#
loop_
_entity_poly.entity_id
_entity_poly.type
_entity_poly.pdbx_seq_one_letter_code
_entity_poly.pdbx_strand_id
1 'polypeptide(L)'
;MYRLCFIVVILFVSECDSSAQQCRNDRGEPVDWFYIYKLPKEKNHLNPLVRKGVAYMYLTPSKLRQGWIMSDMSIANPNSMLGRTLQPMYQSKTMTVLYNDQPPANENAPDILQNVAEMYSKRKKGQMKFTEPSVKKYKKFKLGDKYYDDYDLAEMCKMHTKFLKNRVEKGHTKGVIMGDKFTSLWLVHSVPRFPPVPDGRGMNLTSYSYPQTGMKYGQSMLCMSVQTATVNQIATQLKYNEPLVVYSQIPTEYENELPALVEVVNNKTVDASPWYHIESFETLAGRKFLSFAKSAMFNDDLYSGLVAEVLQSDLLVESWTNGPGTLDSECNRNFQVRNIERLKFPLARMSFTSHHDHSKWTVAVAHKMHNSQDTKVADYWVCVGDINRALPQESRGGGTVCTSGPILWGNFAHLIESVQSC
;
A
#
# COMPACT_ATOMS: atom_id res chain seq x y z
N MET A 1 52.82 48.31 10.03
CA MET A 1 51.38 48.45 9.87
C MET A 1 50.86 47.14 9.28
N TYR A 2 50.48 46.19 10.14
CA TYR A 2 49.91 44.91 9.73
C TYR A 2 48.40 45.05 9.73
N ARG A 3 47.76 44.90 8.54
CA ARG A 3 46.28 44.79 8.43
C ARG A 3 45.86 43.33 8.69
N LEU A 4 45.14 43.09 9.80
CA LEU A 4 44.42 41.84 10.04
C LEU A 4 43.19 41.81 9.14
N CYS A 5 43.14 40.85 8.19
CA CYS A 5 41.91 40.49 7.50
C CYS A 5 41.11 39.52 8.39
N PHE A 6 39.97 39.96 8.92
CA PHE A 6 38.98 39.07 9.53
C PHE A 6 38.22 38.36 8.41
N ILE A 7 38.40 37.04 8.30
CA ILE A 7 37.55 36.18 7.46
C ILE A 7 36.29 35.86 8.30
N VAL A 8 35.19 36.49 7.93
CA VAL A 8 33.85 36.10 8.48
C VAL A 8 33.42 34.85 7.78
N VAL A 9 33.51 33.70 8.44
CA VAL A 9 32.89 32.45 8.01
C VAL A 9 31.42 32.54 8.35
N ILE A 10 30.59 32.83 7.36
CA ILE A 10 29.13 32.72 7.49
C ILE A 10 28.81 31.22 7.43
N LEU A 11 28.57 30.61 8.59
CA LEU A 11 27.98 29.30 8.70
C LEU A 11 26.52 29.47 8.28
N PHE A 12 26.18 29.04 7.04
CA PHE A 12 24.81 28.75 6.67
C PHE A 12 24.35 27.55 7.49
N VAL A 13 23.77 27.80 8.64
CA VAL A 13 22.89 26.81 9.29
C VAL A 13 21.67 26.77 8.39
N SER A 14 21.58 25.75 7.53
CA SER A 14 20.30 25.45 6.86
C SER A 14 19.31 25.13 7.98
N GLU A 15 18.43 26.06 8.28
CA GLU A 15 17.22 25.73 9.03
C GLU A 15 16.59 24.53 8.31
N CYS A 16 16.54 23.40 9.00
CA CYS A 16 15.85 22.22 8.50
C CYS A 16 14.36 22.63 8.41
N ASP A 17 13.91 22.91 7.19
CA ASP A 17 12.56 23.38 6.93
C ASP A 17 11.59 22.31 7.46
N SER A 18 10.95 22.62 8.60
CA SER A 18 10.01 21.73 9.28
C SER A 18 8.77 21.45 8.42
N SER A 19 8.59 22.15 7.31
CA SER A 19 7.50 22.01 6.35
C SER A 19 7.72 20.88 5.33
N ALA A 20 8.96 20.41 5.15
CA ALA A 20 9.31 19.39 4.16
C ALA A 20 8.48 18.10 4.31
N GLN A 21 7.80 17.71 3.22
CA GLN A 21 6.97 16.52 3.18
C GLN A 21 7.82 15.28 2.89
N GLN A 22 8.24 14.61 3.94
CA GLN A 22 9.12 13.44 3.89
C GLN A 22 8.63 12.32 4.80
N CYS A 23 9.07 11.08 4.52
CA CYS A 23 8.95 9.97 5.46
C CYS A 23 9.62 10.33 6.78
N ARG A 24 9.03 9.94 7.92
CA ARG A 24 9.56 10.27 9.24
C ARG A 24 9.80 9.01 10.07
N ASN A 25 10.89 9.01 10.84
CA ASN A 25 11.20 7.94 11.78
C ASN A 25 10.34 8.06 13.08
N ASP A 26 10.60 7.17 14.03
CA ASP A 26 9.91 7.12 15.33
C ASP A 26 10.15 8.34 16.24
N ARG A 27 11.18 9.17 15.94
CA ARG A 27 11.45 10.45 16.61
C ARG A 27 10.84 11.64 15.90
N GLY A 28 10.26 11.43 14.70
CA GLY A 28 9.74 12.49 13.86
C GLY A 28 10.78 13.15 12.96
N GLU A 29 12.01 12.64 12.94
CA GLU A 29 13.07 13.12 12.07
C GLU A 29 12.80 12.64 10.62
N PRO A 30 13.11 13.45 9.59
CA PRO A 30 12.97 13.03 8.21
C PRO A 30 13.94 11.90 7.88
N VAL A 31 13.48 10.95 7.08
CA VAL A 31 14.27 9.83 6.57
C VAL A 31 14.05 9.65 5.08
N ASP A 32 15.08 9.16 4.42
CA ASP A 32 15.05 8.94 2.98
C ASP A 32 14.02 7.88 2.55
N TRP A 33 13.91 6.83 3.35
CA TRP A 33 12.90 5.78 3.20
C TRP A 33 12.73 5.00 4.51
N PHE A 34 11.61 4.29 4.62
CA PHE A 34 11.44 3.25 5.63
C PHE A 34 10.60 2.09 5.11
N TYR A 35 10.82 0.91 5.70
CA TYR A 35 9.93 -0.22 5.63
C TYR A 35 9.26 -0.41 6.98
N ILE A 36 7.96 -0.71 6.97
CA ILE A 36 7.21 -1.14 8.15
C ILE A 36 6.61 -2.52 7.87
N TYR A 37 6.77 -3.42 8.83
CA TYR A 37 6.05 -4.67 8.92
C TYR A 37 5.15 -4.64 10.15
N LYS A 38 3.85 -4.44 9.97
CA LYS A 38 2.87 -4.52 11.04
C LYS A 38 2.58 -6.01 11.30
N LEU A 39 2.88 -6.48 12.50
CA LEU A 39 2.76 -7.89 12.89
C LEU A 39 1.28 -8.33 12.99
N PRO A 40 0.94 -9.57 12.64
CA PRO A 40 -0.41 -10.09 12.84
C PRO A 40 -0.80 -10.10 14.33
N LYS A 41 -2.11 -10.05 14.58
CA LYS A 41 -2.65 -10.16 15.93
C LYS A 41 -2.51 -11.58 16.44
N GLU A 42 -1.90 -11.74 17.63
CA GLU A 42 -1.81 -13.01 18.35
C GLU A 42 -2.30 -12.84 19.79
N LYS A 43 -3.42 -13.50 20.13
CA LYS A 43 -4.15 -13.27 21.37
C LYS A 43 -3.34 -13.62 22.63
N ASN A 44 -2.49 -14.64 22.54
CA ASN A 44 -1.73 -15.19 23.68
C ASN A 44 -0.28 -14.68 23.74
N HIS A 45 0.09 -13.72 22.89
CA HIS A 45 1.45 -13.20 22.83
C HIS A 45 1.80 -12.37 24.08
N LEU A 46 3.08 -12.40 24.52
CA LEU A 46 3.54 -11.66 25.72
C LEU A 46 3.43 -10.14 25.53
N ASN A 47 3.73 -9.63 24.34
CA ASN A 47 3.65 -8.21 24.05
C ASN A 47 2.19 -7.74 23.86
N PRO A 48 1.73 -6.76 24.65
CA PRO A 48 0.34 -6.27 24.58
C PRO A 48 0.01 -5.61 23.23
N LEU A 49 0.98 -5.02 22.51
CA LEU A 49 0.76 -4.44 21.19
C LEU A 49 0.48 -5.52 20.14
N VAL A 50 1.17 -6.67 20.22
CA VAL A 50 0.89 -7.84 19.38
C VAL A 50 -0.50 -8.40 19.66
N ARG A 51 -0.87 -8.54 20.96
CA ARG A 51 -2.23 -8.99 21.34
C ARG A 51 -3.33 -8.11 20.77
N LYS A 52 -3.08 -6.80 20.65
CA LYS A 52 -4.02 -5.84 20.06
C LYS A 52 -3.95 -5.81 18.54
N GLY A 53 -2.89 -6.37 17.90
CA GLY A 53 -2.67 -6.33 16.46
C GLY A 53 -2.19 -4.95 15.96
N VAL A 54 -1.48 -4.21 16.80
CA VAL A 54 -0.96 -2.87 16.52
C VAL A 54 0.55 -2.74 16.69
N ALA A 55 1.24 -3.87 16.92
CA ALA A 55 2.68 -3.94 16.95
C ALA A 55 3.27 -3.87 15.55
N TYR A 56 4.41 -3.21 15.39
CA TYR A 56 5.13 -3.18 14.12
C TYR A 56 6.63 -3.21 14.30
N MET A 57 7.30 -3.72 13.29
CA MET A 57 8.75 -3.65 13.11
C MET A 57 9.08 -2.73 11.95
N TYR A 58 10.27 -2.16 11.94
CA TYR A 58 10.68 -1.22 10.91
C TYR A 58 12.16 -1.33 10.54
N LEU A 59 12.47 -0.85 9.33
CA LEU A 59 13.82 -0.62 8.81
C LEU A 59 13.92 0.83 8.31
N THR A 60 15.05 1.48 8.58
CA THR A 60 15.41 2.80 8.04
C THR A 60 16.85 2.77 7.54
N PRO A 61 17.31 3.74 6.70
CA PRO A 61 18.69 3.78 6.24
C PRO A 61 19.71 3.72 7.37
N SER A 62 19.52 4.51 8.42
CA SER A 62 20.44 4.60 9.55
C SER A 62 20.47 3.35 10.44
N LYS A 63 19.42 2.52 10.40
CA LYS A 63 19.27 1.33 11.22
C LYS A 63 19.40 0.01 10.44
N LEU A 64 19.61 0.08 9.14
CA LEU A 64 19.58 -1.06 8.23
C LEU A 64 20.50 -2.23 8.67
N ARG A 65 21.69 -1.92 9.19
CA ARG A 65 22.65 -2.93 9.69
C ARG A 65 22.22 -3.59 11.01
N GLN A 66 21.32 -2.96 11.76
CA GLN A 66 20.77 -3.52 13.01
C GLN A 66 19.66 -4.54 12.74
N GLY A 67 19.16 -4.57 11.50
CA GLY A 67 18.03 -5.40 11.12
C GLY A 67 16.69 -4.81 11.52
N TRP A 68 15.65 -5.63 11.46
CA TRP A 68 14.30 -5.24 11.86
C TRP A 68 14.26 -4.83 13.33
N ILE A 69 13.75 -3.65 13.60
CA ILE A 69 13.61 -3.10 14.95
C ILE A 69 12.15 -3.15 15.35
N MET A 70 11.87 -3.69 16.53
CA MET A 70 10.55 -3.65 17.14
C MET A 70 10.27 -2.28 17.70
N SER A 71 9.19 -1.65 17.28
CA SER A 71 8.75 -0.38 17.87
C SER A 71 8.09 -0.58 19.22
N ASP A 72 8.40 0.29 20.17
CA ASP A 72 7.74 0.34 21.48
C ASP A 72 6.37 1.03 21.40
N MET A 73 6.08 1.69 20.27
CA MET A 73 4.80 2.38 20.03
C MET A 73 3.83 1.52 19.24
N SER A 74 2.54 1.73 19.51
CA SER A 74 1.47 1.25 18.65
C SER A 74 1.51 1.94 17.29
N ILE A 75 1.31 1.19 16.18
CA ILE A 75 1.16 1.80 14.85
C ILE A 75 -0.05 2.75 14.80
N ALA A 76 -1.04 2.56 15.66
CA ALA A 76 -2.21 3.44 15.77
C ALA A 76 -1.94 4.75 16.54
N ASN A 77 -0.74 4.90 17.13
CA ASN A 77 -0.37 6.13 17.82
C ASN A 77 -0.04 7.22 16.78
N PRO A 78 -0.62 8.44 16.89
CA PRO A 78 -0.24 9.56 16.02
C PRO A 78 1.25 9.91 16.03
N ASN A 79 1.95 9.56 17.10
CA ASN A 79 3.41 9.75 17.24
C ASN A 79 4.23 8.56 16.69
N SER A 80 3.61 7.50 16.16
CA SER A 80 4.34 6.44 15.46
C SER A 80 4.97 6.96 14.17
N MET A 81 5.94 6.22 13.61
CA MET A 81 6.53 6.57 12.31
C MET A 81 5.47 6.89 11.26
N LEU A 82 4.48 6.01 11.14
CA LEU A 82 3.40 6.16 10.16
C LEU A 82 2.50 7.34 10.50
N GLY A 83 2.14 7.51 11.78
CA GLY A 83 1.34 8.65 12.25
C GLY A 83 2.02 9.97 11.96
N ARG A 84 3.29 10.14 12.34
CA ARG A 84 4.08 11.36 12.07
C ARG A 84 4.25 11.62 10.57
N THR A 85 4.43 10.58 9.76
CA THR A 85 4.55 10.70 8.31
C THR A 85 3.26 11.22 7.68
N LEU A 86 2.09 10.74 8.13
CA LEU A 86 0.81 11.08 7.53
C LEU A 86 0.08 12.26 8.20
N GLN A 87 0.54 12.70 9.38
CA GLN A 87 -0.10 13.79 10.13
C GLN A 87 -0.28 15.08 9.32
N PRO A 88 0.69 15.52 8.48
CA PRO A 88 0.55 16.76 7.72
C PRO A 88 -0.69 16.82 6.83
N MET A 89 -1.14 15.70 6.26
CA MET A 89 -2.35 15.71 5.41
C MET A 89 -3.64 16.05 6.16
N TYR A 90 -3.64 15.93 7.50
CA TYR A 90 -4.79 16.29 8.35
C TYR A 90 -4.70 17.72 8.91
N GLN A 91 -3.55 18.38 8.80
CA GLN A 91 -3.27 19.66 9.43
C GLN A 91 -3.04 20.79 8.43
N SER A 92 -2.64 20.49 7.21
CA SER A 92 -2.24 21.50 6.23
C SER A 92 -2.87 21.25 4.85
N LYS A 93 -2.89 22.29 4.00
CA LYS A 93 -3.26 22.18 2.59
C LYS A 93 -2.09 21.64 1.74
N THR A 94 -1.56 20.52 2.15
CA THR A 94 -0.48 19.84 1.45
C THR A 94 -1.02 19.14 0.20
N MET A 95 -0.28 19.16 -0.90
CA MET A 95 -0.58 18.29 -2.04
C MET A 95 -0.74 16.86 -1.54
N THR A 96 -1.90 16.26 -1.78
CA THR A 96 -2.22 14.92 -1.26
C THR A 96 -3.06 14.13 -2.25
N VAL A 97 -2.66 12.90 -2.54
CA VAL A 97 -3.47 11.93 -3.30
C VAL A 97 -3.49 10.62 -2.52
N LEU A 98 -4.69 10.17 -2.15
CA LEU A 98 -4.93 8.87 -1.53
C LEU A 98 -5.60 7.94 -2.52
N TYR A 99 -5.09 6.73 -2.64
CA TYR A 99 -5.72 5.70 -3.46
C TYR A 99 -5.78 4.37 -2.71
N ASN A 100 -6.93 3.71 -2.78
CA ASN A 100 -7.14 2.41 -2.14
C ASN A 100 -8.36 1.72 -2.77
N ASP A 101 -8.18 0.52 -3.33
CA ASP A 101 -9.28 -0.27 -3.91
C ASP A 101 -10.27 -0.78 -2.85
N GLN A 102 -9.90 -0.69 -1.59
CA GLN A 102 -10.76 -0.87 -0.43
C GLN A 102 -10.82 0.47 0.35
N PRO A 103 -11.64 1.43 -0.10
CA PRO A 103 -11.62 2.77 0.46
C PRO A 103 -11.94 2.79 1.96
N PRO A 104 -11.43 3.80 2.68
CA PRO A 104 -11.83 4.07 4.04
C PRO A 104 -13.36 4.16 4.12
N ALA A 105 -13.94 3.47 5.08
CA ALA A 105 -15.37 3.59 5.31
C ALA A 105 -15.63 4.93 6.02
N ASN A 106 -16.69 5.64 5.62
CA ASN A 106 -17.38 6.51 6.57
C ASN A 106 -17.93 5.59 7.65
N GLU A 107 -17.51 5.72 8.90
CA GLU A 107 -17.92 4.83 9.99
C GLU A 107 -19.46 4.78 10.18
N ASN A 108 -20.20 5.75 9.63
CA ASN A 108 -21.66 5.76 9.59
C ASN A 108 -22.28 5.17 8.31
N ALA A 109 -21.48 4.83 7.28
CA ALA A 109 -21.98 4.23 6.04
C ALA A 109 -21.77 2.70 5.91
N PRO A 110 -20.81 2.05 6.62
CA PRO A 110 -20.50 0.64 6.37
C PRO A 110 -21.60 -0.31 6.77
N ASP A 111 -22.20 -0.07 7.94
CA ASP A 111 -23.27 -0.97 8.44
C ASP A 111 -24.52 -0.89 7.59
N ILE A 112 -24.85 0.29 7.08
CA ILE A 112 -26.01 0.47 6.20
C ILE A 112 -25.81 -0.25 4.86
N LEU A 113 -24.66 -0.02 4.20
CA LEU A 113 -24.39 -0.62 2.89
C LEU A 113 -24.12 -2.12 2.99
N GLN A 114 -23.45 -2.58 4.05
CA GLN A 114 -23.22 -3.99 4.30
C GLN A 114 -24.52 -4.71 4.69
N ASN A 115 -25.35 -4.10 5.53
CA ASN A 115 -26.66 -4.62 5.90
C ASN A 115 -27.61 -4.65 4.69
N VAL A 116 -27.59 -3.63 3.82
CA VAL A 116 -28.34 -3.62 2.55
C VAL A 116 -27.83 -4.70 1.60
N ALA A 117 -26.52 -4.90 1.49
CA ALA A 117 -25.92 -5.96 0.66
C ALA A 117 -26.25 -7.37 1.20
N GLU A 118 -26.24 -7.57 2.52
CA GLU A 118 -26.67 -8.82 3.14
C GLU A 118 -28.17 -9.08 2.97
N MET A 119 -29.01 -8.07 3.13
CA MET A 119 -30.45 -8.15 2.86
C MET A 119 -30.73 -8.56 1.41
N TYR A 120 -30.00 -7.96 0.45
CA TYR A 120 -30.11 -8.29 -0.98
C TYR A 120 -29.63 -9.71 -1.28
N SER A 121 -28.54 -10.16 -0.65
CA SER A 121 -28.02 -11.53 -0.77
C SER A 121 -29.02 -12.56 -0.21
N LYS A 122 -29.61 -12.29 0.95
CA LYS A 122 -30.66 -13.14 1.56
C LYS A 122 -31.93 -13.21 0.71
N ARG A 123 -32.30 -12.11 0.04
CA ARG A 123 -33.40 -12.03 -0.93
C ARG A 123 -33.13 -12.92 -2.16
N LYS A 124 -31.92 -12.82 -2.74
CA LYS A 124 -31.53 -13.61 -3.92
C LYS A 124 -31.46 -15.13 -3.63
N LYS A 125 -31.22 -15.50 -2.37
CA LYS A 125 -31.22 -16.91 -1.91
C LYS A 125 -32.60 -17.43 -1.49
N GLY A 126 -33.70 -16.68 -1.70
CA GLY A 126 -35.06 -17.11 -1.37
C GLY A 126 -35.36 -17.17 0.14
N GLN A 127 -34.44 -16.66 0.99
CA GLN A 127 -34.59 -16.70 2.46
C GLN A 127 -35.44 -15.55 3.02
N MET A 128 -35.90 -14.62 2.17
CA MET A 128 -36.89 -13.59 2.51
C MET A 128 -37.98 -13.56 1.45
N LYS A 129 -39.17 -13.95 1.82
CA LYS A 129 -40.37 -13.77 0.98
C LYS A 129 -40.94 -12.38 1.26
N PHE A 130 -40.86 -11.48 0.26
CA PHE A 130 -41.71 -10.30 0.24
C PHE A 130 -42.95 -10.64 -0.59
N THR A 131 -44.13 -10.52 0.02
CA THR A 131 -45.37 -10.45 -0.72
C THR A 131 -45.35 -9.17 -1.56
N GLU A 132 -45.71 -9.25 -2.86
CA GLU A 132 -45.85 -8.08 -3.73
C GLU A 132 -46.70 -7.01 -3.04
N PRO A 133 -46.29 -5.75 -3.00
CA PRO A 133 -47.10 -4.69 -2.47
C PRO A 133 -48.12 -4.29 -3.52
N SER A 134 -49.40 -4.52 -3.22
CA SER A 134 -50.46 -3.72 -3.81
C SER A 134 -50.13 -2.22 -3.57
N VAL A 135 -50.14 -1.44 -4.64
CA VAL A 135 -49.97 -0.01 -4.68
C VAL A 135 -50.74 0.67 -3.57
N LYS A 136 -50.06 1.14 -2.52
CA LYS A 136 -50.45 2.15 -1.50
C LYS A 136 -50.02 1.77 -0.09
N LYS A 137 -48.72 1.88 0.21
CA LYS A 137 -48.18 2.35 1.49
C LYS A 137 -46.66 2.23 1.46
N TYR A 138 -45.98 3.36 1.39
CA TYR A 138 -44.53 3.45 1.57
C TYR A 138 -44.21 2.90 2.96
N LYS A 139 -43.58 1.70 3.03
CA LYS A 139 -43.02 1.22 4.29
C LYS A 139 -41.67 1.91 4.50
N LYS A 140 -41.62 2.73 5.53
CA LYS A 140 -40.35 3.32 5.98
C LYS A 140 -39.58 2.28 6.79
N PHE A 141 -38.33 2.06 6.40
CA PHE A 141 -37.40 1.18 7.11
C PHE A 141 -36.57 2.03 8.07
N LYS A 142 -36.47 1.62 9.33
CA LYS A 142 -35.64 2.26 10.32
C LYS A 142 -34.27 1.62 10.30
N LEU A 143 -33.21 2.41 10.04
CA LEU A 143 -31.81 1.99 10.13
C LEU A 143 -31.10 3.01 11.03
N GLY A 144 -30.69 2.59 12.23
CA GLY A 144 -30.26 3.54 13.28
C GLY A 144 -31.39 4.49 13.66
N ASP A 145 -31.11 5.77 13.73
CA ASP A 145 -32.11 6.81 14.08
C ASP A 145 -32.83 7.41 12.85
N LYS A 146 -32.54 6.94 11.63
CA LYS A 146 -33.13 7.46 10.40
C LYS A 146 -34.12 6.47 9.77
N TYR A 147 -35.14 7.02 9.10
CA TYR A 147 -36.12 6.28 8.31
C TYR A 147 -35.81 6.49 6.82
N TYR A 148 -35.81 5.37 6.07
CA TYR A 148 -35.59 5.33 4.63
C TYR A 148 -36.81 4.72 3.94
N ASP A 149 -37.16 5.21 2.75
CA ASP A 149 -38.20 4.59 1.92
C ASP A 149 -37.62 3.62 0.87
N ASP A 150 -38.49 2.98 0.11
CA ASP A 150 -38.06 2.00 -0.91
C ASP A 150 -37.24 2.67 -2.04
N TYR A 151 -37.45 3.97 -2.30
CA TYR A 151 -36.69 4.72 -3.30
C TYR A 151 -35.28 5.03 -2.80
N ASP A 152 -35.16 5.48 -1.57
CA ASP A 152 -33.86 5.72 -0.91
C ASP A 152 -33.01 4.44 -0.89
N LEU A 153 -33.64 3.31 -0.55
CA LEU A 153 -32.99 2.02 -0.54
C LEU A 153 -32.56 1.55 -1.94
N ALA A 154 -33.39 1.81 -2.96
CA ALA A 154 -33.07 1.48 -4.34
C ALA A 154 -31.90 2.35 -4.88
N GLU A 155 -31.87 3.64 -4.58
CA GLU A 155 -30.76 4.53 -4.93
C GLU A 155 -29.47 4.14 -4.19
N MET A 156 -29.56 3.81 -2.91
CA MET A 156 -28.41 3.30 -2.13
C MET A 156 -27.88 1.99 -2.72
N CYS A 157 -28.76 1.08 -3.14
CA CYS A 157 -28.38 -0.16 -3.82
C CYS A 157 -27.71 0.10 -5.17
N LYS A 158 -28.21 1.04 -5.97
CA LYS A 158 -27.58 1.44 -7.25
C LYS A 158 -26.20 2.06 -7.01
N MET A 159 -26.07 2.96 -6.04
CA MET A 159 -24.79 3.55 -5.65
C MET A 159 -23.82 2.46 -5.17
N HIS A 160 -24.29 1.52 -4.35
CA HIS A 160 -23.46 0.40 -3.89
C HIS A 160 -23.04 -0.52 -5.03
N THR A 161 -23.96 -0.84 -5.94
CA THR A 161 -23.66 -1.67 -7.12
C THR A 161 -22.67 -0.97 -8.05
N LYS A 162 -22.85 0.34 -8.29
CA LYS A 162 -21.90 1.17 -9.05
C LYS A 162 -20.54 1.23 -8.37
N PHE A 163 -20.52 1.40 -7.04
CA PHE A 163 -19.30 1.39 -6.24
C PHE A 163 -18.57 0.04 -6.31
N LEU A 164 -19.29 -1.08 -6.16
CA LEU A 164 -18.71 -2.42 -6.28
C LEU A 164 -18.19 -2.68 -7.71
N LYS A 165 -18.93 -2.26 -8.73
CA LYS A 165 -18.51 -2.37 -10.13
C LYS A 165 -17.23 -1.57 -10.37
N ASN A 166 -17.19 -0.30 -9.95
CA ASN A 166 -16.00 0.53 -10.06
C ASN A 166 -14.80 -0.08 -9.32
N ARG A 167 -15.03 -0.72 -8.16
CA ARG A 167 -13.98 -1.38 -7.39
C ARG A 167 -13.42 -2.62 -8.09
N VAL A 168 -14.27 -3.39 -8.76
CA VAL A 168 -13.85 -4.57 -9.56
C VAL A 168 -13.07 -4.14 -10.81
N GLU A 169 -13.41 -2.99 -11.38
CA GLU A 169 -12.77 -2.44 -12.58
C GLU A 169 -11.47 -1.67 -12.27
N LYS A 170 -11.14 -1.40 -10.99
CA LYS A 170 -9.91 -0.71 -10.57
C LYS A 170 -8.82 -1.69 -10.15
N GLY A 171 -7.59 -1.23 -10.25
CA GLY A 171 -6.41 -1.97 -9.83
C GLY A 171 -6.42 -2.33 -8.35
N HIS A 172 -5.71 -3.38 -8.00
CA HIS A 172 -5.51 -3.77 -6.60
C HIS A 172 -4.30 -3.01 -6.04
N THR A 173 -4.49 -1.73 -5.76
CA THR A 173 -3.40 -0.85 -5.37
C THR A 173 -3.81 0.11 -4.24
N LYS A 174 -2.86 0.42 -3.35
CA LYS A 174 -3.06 1.25 -2.16
C LYS A 174 -1.84 2.09 -1.88
N GLY A 175 -2.06 3.38 -1.65
CA GLY A 175 -0.95 4.27 -1.30
C GLY A 175 -1.36 5.70 -1.06
N VAL A 176 -0.33 6.49 -0.73
CA VAL A 176 -0.42 7.92 -0.45
C VAL A 176 0.72 8.64 -1.16
N ILE A 177 0.40 9.69 -1.88
CA ILE A 177 1.36 10.70 -2.31
C ILE A 177 1.06 11.96 -1.52
N MET A 178 2.10 12.54 -0.89
CA MET A 178 2.02 13.84 -0.25
C MET A 178 3.24 14.66 -0.64
N GLY A 179 3.08 15.97 -0.81
CA GLY A 179 4.19 16.81 -1.20
C GLY A 179 3.98 18.29 -0.95
N ASP A 180 5.08 19.00 -0.90
CA ASP A 180 5.20 20.43 -1.04
C ASP A 180 5.90 20.79 -2.37
N LYS A 181 6.33 22.03 -2.53
CA LYS A 181 6.98 22.49 -3.76
C LYS A 181 8.29 21.74 -4.09
N PHE A 182 9.01 21.24 -3.10
CA PHE A 182 10.36 20.70 -3.29
C PHE A 182 10.44 19.22 -3.00
N THR A 183 9.73 18.77 -1.96
CA THR A 183 9.82 17.41 -1.45
C THR A 183 8.46 16.75 -1.37
N SER A 184 8.45 15.46 -1.68
CA SER A 184 7.28 14.63 -1.62
C SER A 184 7.62 13.28 -1.01
N LEU A 185 6.60 12.57 -0.58
CA LEU A 185 6.71 11.17 -0.21
C LEU A 185 5.74 10.31 -1.03
N TRP A 186 6.15 9.09 -1.28
CA TRP A 186 5.28 8.04 -1.78
C TRP A 186 5.25 6.88 -0.78
N LEU A 187 4.08 6.61 -0.24
CA LEU A 187 3.81 5.47 0.64
C LEU A 187 3.02 4.42 -0.13
N VAL A 188 3.62 3.25 -0.34
CA VAL A 188 2.95 2.04 -0.83
C VAL A 188 2.62 1.16 0.36
N HIS A 189 1.40 0.60 0.44
CA HIS A 189 1.00 -0.22 1.58
C HIS A 189 -0.05 -1.28 1.23
N SER A 190 -0.16 -2.29 2.09
CA SER A 190 -1.13 -3.38 1.90
C SER A 190 -2.43 -3.21 2.71
N VAL A 191 -2.59 -2.15 3.50
CA VAL A 191 -3.66 -1.99 4.50
C VAL A 191 -4.99 -1.63 3.85
N PRO A 192 -6.06 -2.43 4.03
CA PRO A 192 -7.41 -2.08 3.59
C PRO A 192 -7.97 -0.90 4.41
N ARG A 193 -8.74 -0.02 3.75
CA ARG A 193 -9.45 1.11 4.37
C ARG A 193 -8.54 2.11 5.10
N PHE A 194 -7.36 2.33 4.56
CA PHE A 194 -6.34 3.19 5.16
C PHE A 194 -5.71 4.09 4.09
N PRO A 195 -5.23 5.29 4.48
CA PRO A 195 -5.53 6.03 5.70
C PRO A 195 -6.94 6.65 5.69
N PRO A 196 -7.46 7.12 6.85
CA PRO A 196 -8.71 7.88 6.87
C PRO A 196 -8.64 9.12 5.98
N VAL A 197 -9.74 9.47 5.34
CA VAL A 197 -9.80 10.65 4.45
C VAL A 197 -9.81 11.94 5.29
N PRO A 198 -8.98 12.95 4.97
CA PRO A 198 -8.85 14.18 5.78
C PRO A 198 -10.14 14.99 5.92
N ASP A 199 -10.94 15.07 4.88
CA ASP A 199 -12.18 15.87 4.85
C ASP A 199 -13.40 15.18 5.48
N GLY A 200 -13.18 13.97 6.03
CA GLY A 200 -14.11 13.21 6.88
C GLY A 200 -15.58 13.47 6.63
N ARG A 201 -16.10 13.28 5.39
CA ARG A 201 -17.54 13.48 5.12
C ARG A 201 -18.40 12.68 6.11
N GLY A 202 -18.66 13.28 7.26
CA GLY A 202 -19.45 12.71 8.34
C GLY A 202 -18.73 12.45 9.65
N MET A 203 -17.41 12.61 9.74
CA MET A 203 -16.66 12.54 10.99
C MET A 203 -15.61 13.65 11.06
N ASN A 204 -15.48 14.28 12.22
CA ASN A 204 -14.40 15.22 12.52
C ASN A 204 -13.05 14.49 12.67
N LEU A 205 -12.61 13.74 11.63
CA LEU A 205 -11.29 13.12 11.61
C LEU A 205 -10.25 14.17 11.27
N THR A 206 -9.86 14.92 12.28
CA THR A 206 -8.78 15.91 12.19
C THR A 206 -7.40 15.30 12.46
N SER A 207 -7.32 13.96 12.61
CA SER A 207 -6.08 13.30 13.00
C SER A 207 -5.96 11.89 12.45
N TYR A 208 -4.71 11.43 12.37
CA TYR A 208 -4.34 10.07 12.03
C TYR A 208 -5.02 9.02 12.91
N SER A 209 -5.51 7.96 12.30
CA SER A 209 -5.93 6.73 12.98
C SER A 209 -5.61 5.49 12.13
N TYR A 210 -5.42 4.35 12.80
CA TYR A 210 -5.15 3.08 12.12
C TYR A 210 -6.41 2.19 12.14
N PRO A 211 -6.86 1.66 10.99
CA PRO A 211 -8.17 1.00 10.89
C PRO A 211 -8.16 -0.39 11.52
N GLN A 212 -9.31 -0.82 12.03
CA GLN A 212 -9.50 -2.17 12.56
C GLN A 212 -9.22 -3.26 11.51
N THR A 213 -9.51 -2.97 10.22
CA THR A 213 -9.22 -3.87 9.10
C THR A 213 -7.74 -4.21 8.94
N GLY A 214 -6.85 -3.32 9.39
CA GLY A 214 -5.41 -3.54 9.39
C GLY A 214 -4.89 -4.34 10.59
N MET A 215 -5.70 -4.56 11.65
CA MET A 215 -5.19 -5.12 12.92
C MET A 215 -4.98 -6.63 12.87
N LYS A 216 -5.88 -7.38 12.22
CA LYS A 216 -5.91 -8.85 12.30
C LYS A 216 -4.69 -9.51 11.67
N TYR A 217 -4.32 -9.12 10.47
CA TYR A 217 -3.29 -9.73 9.65
C TYR A 217 -2.00 -8.91 9.64
N GLY A 218 -0.87 -9.54 9.28
CA GLY A 218 0.34 -8.83 8.92
C GLY A 218 0.11 -7.82 7.78
N GLN A 219 0.90 -6.76 7.72
CA GLN A 219 0.81 -5.72 6.66
C GLN A 219 2.20 -5.20 6.34
N SER A 220 2.46 -4.88 5.07
CA SER A 220 3.69 -4.24 4.62
C SER A 220 3.46 -2.79 4.21
N MET A 221 4.50 -1.97 4.40
CA MET A 221 4.51 -0.58 3.97
C MET A 221 5.93 -0.19 3.56
N LEU A 222 6.04 0.60 2.50
CA LEU A 222 7.27 1.23 2.04
C LEU A 222 6.99 2.71 1.83
N CYS A 223 7.72 3.57 2.53
CA CYS A 223 7.72 5.01 2.31
C CYS A 223 9.03 5.44 1.68
N MET A 224 8.97 6.30 0.69
CA MET A 224 10.12 6.86 -0.04
C MET A 224 9.98 8.38 -0.10
N SER A 225 11.01 9.10 0.34
CA SER A 225 11.10 10.56 0.22
C SER A 225 11.77 10.90 -1.11
N VAL A 226 11.11 11.70 -1.92
CA VAL A 226 11.53 12.02 -3.30
C VAL A 226 11.46 13.53 -3.56
N GLN A 227 12.10 13.98 -4.61
CA GLN A 227 11.84 15.33 -5.14
C GLN A 227 10.42 15.39 -5.70
N THR A 228 9.74 16.52 -5.58
CA THR A 228 8.37 16.66 -6.08
C THR A 228 8.27 16.41 -7.58
N ALA A 229 9.28 16.76 -8.36
CA ALA A 229 9.32 16.44 -9.79
C ALA A 229 9.22 14.92 -10.08
N THR A 230 9.75 14.06 -9.20
CA THR A 230 9.68 12.58 -9.31
C THR A 230 8.24 12.07 -9.20
N VAL A 231 7.34 12.83 -8.60
CA VAL A 231 5.92 12.45 -8.48
C VAL A 231 5.29 12.22 -9.86
N ASN A 232 5.75 12.92 -10.89
CA ASN A 232 5.25 12.73 -12.24
C ASN A 232 5.59 11.34 -12.82
N GLN A 233 6.79 10.83 -12.53
CA GLN A 233 7.20 9.46 -12.88
C GLN A 233 6.36 8.43 -12.10
N ILE A 234 6.18 8.65 -10.79
CA ILE A 234 5.33 7.81 -9.92
C ILE A 234 3.88 7.80 -10.45
N ALA A 235 3.34 8.96 -10.82
CA ALA A 235 2.00 9.07 -11.37
C ALA A 235 1.85 8.35 -12.71
N THR A 236 2.89 8.33 -13.55
CA THR A 236 2.91 7.52 -14.76
C THR A 236 2.76 6.04 -14.43
N GLN A 237 3.45 5.53 -13.42
CA GLN A 237 3.26 4.15 -12.94
C GLN A 237 1.83 3.91 -12.45
N LEU A 238 1.26 4.87 -11.73
CA LEU A 238 -0.11 4.75 -11.23
C LEU A 238 -1.15 4.67 -12.35
N LYS A 239 -0.92 5.26 -13.53
CA LYS A 239 -1.83 5.08 -14.68
C LYS A 239 -1.95 3.62 -15.10
N TYR A 240 -0.85 2.85 -15.02
CA TYR A 240 -0.87 1.41 -15.25
C TYR A 240 -1.48 0.64 -14.07
N ASN A 241 -1.26 1.10 -12.85
CA ASN A 241 -1.84 0.48 -11.66
C ASN A 241 -3.37 0.67 -11.56
N GLU A 242 -3.97 1.57 -12.34
CA GLU A 242 -5.41 1.84 -12.41
C GLU A 242 -6.04 2.12 -11.02
N PRO A 243 -5.52 3.08 -10.23
CA PRO A 243 -5.90 3.25 -8.85
C PRO A 243 -7.36 3.71 -8.69
N LEU A 244 -8.00 3.31 -7.58
CA LEU A 244 -9.18 3.99 -7.08
C LEU A 244 -8.73 5.16 -6.20
N VAL A 245 -8.70 6.36 -6.77
CA VAL A 245 -8.42 7.58 -6.01
C VAL A 245 -9.62 7.91 -5.13
N VAL A 246 -9.38 8.01 -3.81
CA VAL A 246 -10.43 8.23 -2.80
C VAL A 246 -10.41 9.65 -2.25
N TYR A 247 -9.28 10.32 -2.36
CA TYR A 247 -9.10 11.72 -1.99
C TYR A 247 -7.97 12.33 -2.82
N SER A 248 -8.17 13.57 -3.21
CA SER A 248 -7.13 14.37 -3.85
C SER A 248 -7.26 15.82 -3.47
N GLN A 249 -6.13 16.44 -3.19
CA GLN A 249 -5.95 17.87 -3.03
C GLN A 249 -4.67 18.23 -3.75
N ILE A 250 -4.80 18.82 -4.93
CA ILE A 250 -3.68 19.30 -5.74
C ILE A 250 -3.84 20.81 -5.86
N PRO A 251 -3.01 21.62 -5.22
CA PRO A 251 -2.99 23.05 -5.43
C PRO A 251 -2.71 23.40 -6.89
N THR A 252 -3.34 24.44 -7.41
CA THR A 252 -3.29 24.81 -8.83
C THR A 252 -1.89 25.08 -9.36
N GLU A 253 -0.97 25.53 -8.50
CA GLU A 253 0.43 25.73 -8.82
C GLU A 253 1.16 24.45 -9.26
N TYR A 254 0.69 23.25 -8.85
CA TYR A 254 1.30 21.96 -9.24
C TYR A 254 0.67 21.33 -10.48
N GLU A 255 -0.49 21.81 -10.94
CA GLU A 255 -1.20 21.17 -12.06
C GLU A 255 -0.37 21.14 -13.34
N ASN A 256 0.37 22.19 -13.62
CA ASN A 256 1.25 22.27 -14.79
C ASN A 256 2.58 21.50 -14.60
N GLU A 257 3.06 21.38 -13.37
CA GLU A 257 4.32 20.69 -13.07
C GLU A 257 4.13 19.17 -12.99
N LEU A 258 2.92 18.71 -12.61
CA LEU A 258 2.59 17.30 -12.37
C LEU A 258 1.41 16.82 -13.25
N PRO A 259 1.49 16.95 -14.57
CA PRO A 259 0.36 16.60 -15.46
C PRO A 259 -0.05 15.13 -15.37
N ALA A 260 0.89 14.20 -15.18
CA ALA A 260 0.55 12.78 -14.99
C ALA A 260 -0.23 12.53 -13.69
N LEU A 261 0.06 13.29 -12.61
CA LEU A 261 -0.69 13.18 -11.36
C LEU A 261 -2.13 13.70 -11.54
N VAL A 262 -2.31 14.81 -12.26
CA VAL A 262 -3.62 15.33 -12.61
C VAL A 262 -4.41 14.32 -13.45
N GLU A 263 -3.76 13.64 -14.39
CA GLU A 263 -4.39 12.57 -15.18
C GLU A 263 -4.87 11.42 -14.31
N VAL A 264 -4.05 10.95 -13.35
CA VAL A 264 -4.42 9.89 -12.39
C VAL A 264 -5.64 10.29 -11.57
N VAL A 265 -5.66 11.51 -11.04
CA VAL A 265 -6.80 12.02 -10.25
C VAL A 265 -8.07 12.11 -11.07
N ASN A 266 -7.95 12.42 -12.37
CA ASN A 266 -9.04 12.42 -13.35
C ASN A 266 -9.38 11.02 -13.90
N ASN A 267 -8.87 9.95 -13.26
CA ASN A 267 -9.09 8.55 -13.63
C ASN A 267 -8.60 8.16 -15.04
N LYS A 268 -7.64 8.88 -15.60
CA LYS A 268 -6.98 8.43 -16.82
C LYS A 268 -6.09 7.23 -16.55
N THR A 269 -6.26 6.21 -17.35
CA THR A 269 -5.46 4.98 -17.37
C THR A 269 -4.79 4.84 -18.73
N VAL A 270 -3.99 3.81 -18.92
CA VAL A 270 -3.39 3.50 -20.22
C VAL A 270 -4.43 2.85 -21.12
N ASP A 271 -4.45 3.22 -22.41
CA ASP A 271 -5.41 2.79 -23.42
C ASP A 271 -4.76 2.06 -24.61
N ALA A 272 -3.43 1.90 -24.59
CA ALA A 272 -2.65 1.22 -25.62
C ALA A 272 -1.49 0.40 -25.00
N SER A 273 -1.09 -0.65 -25.72
CA SER A 273 0.12 -1.45 -25.41
C SER A 273 1.39 -0.57 -25.48
N PRO A 274 2.40 -0.88 -24.65
CA PRO A 274 2.52 -2.01 -23.73
C PRO A 274 1.64 -1.85 -22.48
N TRP A 275 1.10 -2.97 -22.00
CA TRP A 275 0.19 -3.00 -20.85
C TRP A 275 0.92 -3.04 -19.49
N TYR A 276 2.19 -2.77 -19.49
CA TYR A 276 3.04 -2.63 -18.32
C TYR A 276 4.04 -1.49 -18.53
N HIS A 277 4.58 -0.99 -17.42
CA HIS A 277 5.64 0.02 -17.44
C HIS A 277 6.63 -0.24 -16.32
N ILE A 278 7.90 0.05 -16.60
CA ILE A 278 8.99 -0.07 -15.65
C ILE A 278 9.67 1.30 -15.59
N GLU A 279 9.79 1.85 -14.39
CA GLU A 279 10.35 3.18 -14.18
C GLU A 279 11.37 3.15 -13.05
N SER A 280 12.52 3.75 -13.28
CA SER A 280 13.53 3.94 -12.24
C SER A 280 13.49 5.37 -11.71
N PHE A 281 13.58 5.53 -10.40
CA PHE A 281 13.67 6.83 -9.76
C PHE A 281 14.59 6.76 -8.53
N GLU A 282 14.98 7.94 -8.05
CA GLU A 282 15.83 8.06 -6.87
C GLU A 282 15.11 8.80 -5.75
N THR A 283 15.43 8.41 -4.52
CA THR A 283 15.03 9.16 -3.33
C THR A 283 15.90 10.40 -3.14
N LEU A 284 15.58 11.24 -2.15
CA LEU A 284 16.34 12.47 -1.86
C LEU A 284 17.82 12.21 -1.56
N ALA A 285 18.15 11.06 -0.95
CA ALA A 285 19.54 10.67 -0.68
C ALA A 285 20.15 9.78 -1.79
N GLY A 286 19.53 9.68 -2.96
CA GLY A 286 20.06 8.95 -4.12
C GLY A 286 19.88 7.43 -4.06
N ARG A 287 18.98 6.91 -3.23
CA ARG A 287 18.63 5.48 -3.26
C ARG A 287 17.80 5.17 -4.50
N LYS A 288 18.29 4.26 -5.33
CA LYS A 288 17.60 3.84 -6.55
C LYS A 288 16.47 2.86 -6.25
N PHE A 289 15.31 3.13 -6.82
CA PHE A 289 14.16 2.24 -6.86
C PHE A 289 13.77 1.95 -8.29
N LEU A 290 13.22 0.76 -8.52
CA LEU A 290 12.68 0.29 -9.78
C LEU A 290 11.21 -0.08 -9.55
N SER A 291 10.30 0.65 -10.15
CA SER A 291 8.86 0.43 -10.04
C SER A 291 8.37 -0.39 -11.23
N PHE A 292 7.64 -1.45 -10.93
CA PHE A 292 6.94 -2.28 -11.89
C PHE A 292 5.45 -2.03 -11.76
N ALA A 293 4.81 -1.71 -12.85
CA ALA A 293 3.38 -1.47 -12.91
C ALA A 293 2.75 -2.21 -14.09
N LYS A 294 1.61 -2.84 -13.88
CA LYS A 294 0.82 -3.47 -14.94
C LYS A 294 -0.63 -3.00 -14.91
N SER A 295 -1.24 -2.90 -16.08
CA SER A 295 -2.68 -2.68 -16.22
C SER A 295 -3.46 -3.99 -16.18
N ALA A 296 -4.78 -3.92 -16.10
CA ALA A 296 -5.67 -5.06 -16.23
C ALA A 296 -5.47 -5.84 -17.55
N MET A 297 -5.15 -5.12 -18.62
CA MET A 297 -4.94 -5.69 -19.94
C MET A 297 -3.63 -6.48 -20.10
N PHE A 298 -2.71 -6.41 -19.12
CA PHE A 298 -1.52 -7.26 -19.08
C PHE A 298 -1.90 -8.74 -18.95
N ASN A 299 -2.95 -9.02 -18.20
CA ASN A 299 -3.61 -10.32 -18.08
C ASN A 299 -2.65 -11.48 -17.77
N ASP A 300 -1.70 -11.25 -16.88
CA ASP A 300 -0.77 -12.23 -16.32
C ASP A 300 -0.37 -11.85 -14.90
N ASP A 301 0.25 -12.79 -14.17
CA ASP A 301 0.80 -12.53 -12.83
C ASP A 301 1.94 -11.50 -12.90
N LEU A 302 1.90 -10.51 -12.02
CA LEU A 302 2.93 -9.46 -11.97
C LEU A 302 4.32 -10.05 -11.74
N TYR A 303 4.44 -11.02 -10.83
CA TYR A 303 5.74 -11.52 -10.37
C TYR A 303 6.36 -12.47 -11.40
N SER A 304 5.62 -13.46 -11.88
CA SER A 304 6.13 -14.45 -12.85
C SER A 304 6.10 -13.95 -14.29
N GLY A 305 5.12 -13.10 -14.66
CA GLY A 305 4.99 -12.57 -16.01
C GLY A 305 5.84 -11.32 -16.30
N LEU A 306 6.32 -10.63 -15.25
CA LEU A 306 7.06 -9.38 -15.46
C LEU A 306 8.31 -9.28 -14.57
N VAL A 307 8.15 -9.32 -13.25
CA VAL A 307 9.25 -8.97 -12.33
C VAL A 307 10.40 -9.98 -12.42
N ALA A 308 10.12 -11.28 -12.40
CA ALA A 308 11.13 -12.34 -12.50
C ALA A 308 11.90 -12.27 -13.82
N GLU A 309 11.20 -12.06 -14.94
CA GLU A 309 11.78 -11.96 -16.27
C GLU A 309 12.70 -10.73 -16.41
N VAL A 310 12.28 -9.56 -15.89
CA VAL A 310 13.09 -8.34 -15.99
C VAL A 310 14.29 -8.36 -15.06
N LEU A 311 14.12 -8.87 -13.83
CA LEU A 311 15.22 -9.03 -12.87
C LEU A 311 16.13 -10.23 -13.21
N GLN A 312 15.73 -11.09 -14.14
CA GLN A 312 16.41 -12.34 -14.50
C GLN A 312 16.75 -13.18 -13.27
N SER A 313 15.77 -13.39 -12.39
CA SER A 313 15.96 -14.04 -11.10
C SER A 313 14.72 -14.81 -10.67
N ASP A 314 14.96 -15.95 -10.01
CA ASP A 314 13.91 -16.62 -9.28
C ASP A 314 13.44 -15.71 -8.14
N LEU A 315 12.16 -15.84 -7.75
CA LEU A 315 11.55 -15.02 -6.71
C LEU A 315 10.91 -15.87 -5.63
N LEU A 316 11.02 -15.41 -4.37
CA LEU A 316 10.19 -15.89 -3.26
C LEU A 316 9.20 -14.78 -2.93
N VAL A 317 7.91 -15.07 -3.00
CA VAL A 317 6.85 -14.06 -2.90
C VAL A 317 5.94 -14.33 -1.72
N GLU A 318 5.80 -13.33 -0.85
CA GLU A 318 4.75 -13.27 0.15
C GLU A 318 3.56 -12.50 -0.41
N SER A 319 2.39 -13.11 -0.37
CA SER A 319 1.14 -12.47 -0.75
C SER A 319 -0.06 -13.11 -0.03
N TRP A 320 -1.21 -12.43 -0.06
CA TRP A 320 -2.43 -12.90 0.58
C TRP A 320 -2.98 -14.19 -0.04
N THR A 321 -2.99 -15.27 0.74
CA THR A 321 -3.36 -16.63 0.30
C THR A 321 -4.79 -17.05 0.67
N ASN A 322 -5.56 -16.23 1.39
CA ASN A 322 -6.94 -16.55 1.81
C ASN A 322 -8.01 -16.14 0.77
N GLY A 323 -7.60 -15.59 -0.36
CA GLY A 323 -8.51 -15.21 -1.44
C GLY A 323 -8.85 -16.40 -2.36
N PRO A 324 -9.93 -16.32 -3.13
CA PRO A 324 -10.21 -17.33 -4.16
C PRO A 324 -9.18 -17.22 -5.30
N GLY A 325 -8.78 -18.37 -5.83
CA GLY A 325 -7.90 -18.44 -6.99
C GLY A 325 -6.44 -18.05 -6.70
N THR A 326 -5.96 -18.26 -5.47
CA THR A 326 -4.53 -18.13 -5.17
C THR A 326 -3.72 -19.00 -6.13
N LEU A 327 -2.70 -18.42 -6.76
CA LEU A 327 -1.79 -19.14 -7.66
C LEU A 327 -0.81 -19.97 -6.85
N ASP A 328 -0.57 -21.18 -7.29
CA ASP A 328 0.52 -22.02 -6.79
C ASP A 328 1.89 -21.46 -7.24
N SER A 329 2.97 -22.04 -6.70
CA SER A 329 4.31 -21.74 -7.16
C SER A 329 4.43 -22.02 -8.66
N GLU A 330 4.99 -21.07 -9.41
CA GLU A 330 5.22 -21.18 -10.85
C GLU A 330 6.66 -21.64 -11.10
N CYS A 331 6.81 -22.88 -11.57
CA CYS A 331 8.11 -23.51 -11.71
C CYS A 331 8.49 -23.87 -13.16
N ASN A 332 7.58 -23.60 -14.11
CA ASN A 332 7.73 -24.01 -15.50
C ASN A 332 8.12 -22.87 -16.45
N ARG A 333 8.25 -21.65 -15.92
CA ARG A 333 8.76 -20.48 -16.68
C ARG A 333 10.30 -20.43 -16.63
N ASN A 334 10.89 -19.46 -17.33
CA ASN A 334 12.34 -19.26 -17.34
C ASN A 334 12.89 -19.03 -15.92
N PHE A 335 12.14 -18.32 -15.10
CA PHE A 335 12.46 -18.07 -13.70
C PHE A 335 11.33 -18.60 -12.82
N GLN A 336 11.70 -19.24 -11.72
CA GLN A 336 10.73 -19.77 -10.76
C GLN A 336 10.20 -18.67 -9.86
N VAL A 337 8.90 -18.71 -9.58
CA VAL A 337 8.27 -17.81 -8.60
C VAL A 337 7.54 -18.66 -7.59
N ARG A 338 8.10 -18.76 -6.37
CA ARG A 338 7.59 -19.64 -5.33
C ARG A 338 6.92 -18.84 -4.22
N ASN A 339 5.81 -19.36 -3.71
CA ASN A 339 5.08 -18.75 -2.61
C ASN A 339 5.79 -19.01 -1.29
N ILE A 340 5.90 -17.98 -0.47
CA ILE A 340 6.28 -18.11 0.93
C ILE A 340 5.07 -18.65 1.70
N GLU A 341 5.29 -19.66 2.52
CA GLU A 341 4.25 -20.30 3.32
C GLU A 341 4.29 -19.87 4.79
N ARG A 342 5.50 -19.57 5.28
CA ARG A 342 5.71 -19.27 6.69
C ARG A 342 6.81 -18.25 6.89
N LEU A 343 6.55 -17.36 7.83
CA LEU A 343 7.45 -16.28 8.23
C LEU A 343 7.81 -16.39 9.70
N LYS A 344 9.02 -15.91 10.04
CA LYS A 344 9.49 -15.80 11.43
C LYS A 344 10.06 -14.42 11.72
N PHE A 345 9.73 -13.92 12.89
CA PHE A 345 10.23 -12.66 13.44
C PHE A 345 10.87 -12.94 14.81
N PRO A 346 12.17 -13.30 14.87
CA PRO A 346 12.81 -13.75 16.09
C PRO A 346 12.75 -12.73 17.23
N LEU A 347 13.00 -11.44 16.93
CA LEU A 347 12.92 -10.35 17.92
C LEU A 347 11.51 -10.18 18.51
N ALA A 348 10.49 -10.42 17.73
CA ALA A 348 9.10 -10.41 18.17
C ALA A 348 8.68 -11.77 18.79
N ARG A 349 9.53 -12.80 18.73
CA ARG A 349 9.22 -14.19 19.13
C ARG A 349 7.94 -14.71 18.45
N MET A 350 7.81 -14.45 17.17
CA MET A 350 6.65 -14.83 16.37
C MET A 350 7.05 -15.67 15.16
N SER A 351 6.23 -16.67 14.85
CA SER A 351 6.20 -17.36 13.56
C SER A 351 4.75 -17.57 13.17
N PHE A 352 4.42 -17.32 11.93
CA PHE A 352 3.06 -17.43 11.40
C PHE A 352 3.06 -17.79 9.93
N THR A 353 1.95 -18.38 9.46
CA THR A 353 1.77 -18.70 8.04
C THR A 353 1.28 -17.50 7.26
N SER A 354 1.48 -17.50 5.93
CA SER A 354 0.96 -16.49 5.00
C SER A 354 -0.56 -16.33 5.08
N HIS A 355 -1.30 -17.31 5.63
CA HIS A 355 -2.72 -17.15 5.96
C HIS A 355 -3.01 -16.10 7.05
N HIS A 356 -2.01 -15.73 7.84
CA HIS A 356 -2.10 -14.67 8.85
C HIS A 356 -1.45 -13.37 8.38
N ASP A 357 -1.08 -13.30 7.11
CA ASP A 357 -0.41 -12.15 6.52
C ASP A 357 -1.17 -11.58 5.32
N HIS A 358 -1.20 -10.27 5.24
CA HIS A 358 -1.76 -9.54 4.12
C HIS A 358 -0.71 -8.62 3.48
N SER A 359 0.56 -8.81 3.82
CA SER A 359 1.68 -8.12 3.19
C SER A 359 1.90 -8.62 1.75
N LYS A 360 2.57 -7.82 0.92
CA LYS A 360 2.99 -8.20 -0.42
C LYS A 360 4.42 -7.73 -0.62
N TRP A 361 5.30 -8.69 -0.71
CA TRP A 361 6.71 -8.42 -0.95
C TRP A 361 7.40 -9.63 -1.58
N THR A 362 8.54 -9.41 -2.19
CA THR A 362 9.34 -10.49 -2.77
C THR A 362 10.83 -10.22 -2.58
N VAL A 363 11.59 -11.30 -2.54
CA VAL A 363 13.05 -11.27 -2.64
C VAL A 363 13.49 -12.08 -3.83
N ALA A 364 14.49 -11.57 -4.56
CA ALA A 364 15.18 -12.31 -5.60
C ALA A 364 16.08 -13.38 -4.98
N VAL A 365 16.18 -14.54 -5.61
CA VAL A 365 17.09 -15.61 -5.22
C VAL A 365 17.97 -16.03 -6.38
N ALA A 366 19.11 -16.64 -6.09
CA ALA A 366 20.03 -17.08 -7.13
C ALA A 366 19.36 -18.10 -8.04
N HIS A 367 19.34 -17.81 -9.34
CA HIS A 367 18.89 -18.75 -10.36
C HIS A 367 20.02 -19.71 -10.73
N LYS A 368 19.77 -21.01 -10.63
CA LYS A 368 20.69 -22.03 -11.17
C LYS A 368 20.41 -22.20 -12.66
N MET A 369 21.28 -21.67 -13.48
CA MET A 369 21.20 -21.94 -14.92
C MET A 369 21.34 -23.46 -15.18
N HIS A 370 20.36 -24.06 -15.86
CA HIS A 370 20.48 -25.44 -16.36
C HIS A 370 21.76 -25.53 -17.24
N ASN A 371 22.72 -26.34 -16.81
CA ASN A 371 23.99 -26.66 -17.49
C ASN A 371 25.18 -25.69 -17.29
N SER A 372 25.17 -24.73 -16.40
CA SER A 372 26.39 -24.01 -16.05
C SER A 372 26.74 -24.18 -14.56
N GLN A 373 28.05 -24.25 -14.27
CA GLN A 373 28.56 -24.17 -12.91
C GLN A 373 28.44 -22.74 -12.35
N ASP A 374 28.06 -21.78 -13.19
CA ASP A 374 27.86 -20.37 -12.82
C ASP A 374 26.49 -20.16 -12.23
N THR A 375 26.43 -19.97 -10.92
CA THR A 375 25.28 -19.36 -10.26
C THR A 375 25.34 -17.87 -10.52
N LYS A 376 24.43 -17.35 -11.35
CA LYS A 376 24.24 -15.91 -11.45
C LYS A 376 23.67 -15.44 -10.10
N VAL A 377 24.48 -14.75 -9.32
CA VAL A 377 24.03 -14.17 -8.07
C VAL A 377 22.98 -13.11 -8.43
N ALA A 378 21.77 -13.32 -7.97
CA ALA A 378 20.73 -12.30 -8.07
C ALA A 378 21.22 -11.00 -7.42
N ASP A 379 20.88 -9.87 -8.00
CA ASP A 379 21.29 -8.53 -7.52
C ASP A 379 20.61 -8.14 -6.20
N TYR A 380 20.36 -9.07 -5.28
CA TYR A 380 19.80 -8.84 -3.95
C TYR A 380 18.55 -7.93 -3.93
N TRP A 381 17.65 -8.13 -4.90
CA TRP A 381 16.42 -7.35 -5.02
C TRP A 381 15.42 -7.67 -3.90
N VAL A 382 14.82 -6.61 -3.39
CA VAL A 382 13.66 -6.65 -2.50
C VAL A 382 12.59 -5.75 -3.08
N CYS A 383 11.37 -6.26 -3.22
CA CYS A 383 10.24 -5.50 -3.73
C CYS A 383 9.11 -5.49 -2.70
N VAL A 384 8.40 -4.37 -2.57
CA VAL A 384 7.17 -4.25 -1.79
C VAL A 384 6.08 -3.68 -2.68
N GLY A 385 4.91 -4.31 -2.67
CA GLY A 385 3.79 -3.96 -3.53
C GLY A 385 2.44 -4.10 -2.86
N ASP A 386 1.43 -4.19 -3.68
CA ASP A 386 0.04 -4.20 -3.26
C ASP A 386 -0.82 -5.28 -3.95
N ILE A 387 -0.35 -5.90 -5.03
CA ILE A 387 -1.08 -6.93 -5.78
C ILE A 387 -0.74 -8.35 -5.26
N ASN A 388 -1.73 -9.23 -5.25
CA ASN A 388 -1.55 -10.63 -4.83
C ASN A 388 -1.24 -11.54 -6.03
N ARG A 389 -0.60 -12.68 -5.74
CA ARG A 389 -0.55 -13.82 -6.66
C ARG A 389 -1.87 -14.60 -6.60
N ALA A 390 -2.82 -14.22 -7.45
CA ALA A 390 -4.14 -14.85 -7.54
C ALA A 390 -4.74 -14.63 -8.92
N LEU A 391 -5.40 -15.64 -9.48
CA LEU A 391 -6.00 -15.61 -10.80
C LEU A 391 -6.88 -14.36 -11.07
N PRO A 392 -7.76 -13.91 -10.14
CA PRO A 392 -8.52 -12.68 -10.37
C PRO A 392 -7.66 -11.38 -10.38
N GLN A 393 -6.41 -11.47 -9.96
CA GLN A 393 -5.49 -10.32 -9.95
C GLN A 393 -4.71 -10.19 -11.26
N GLU A 394 -4.65 -11.22 -12.08
CA GLU A 394 -4.04 -11.18 -13.42
C GLU A 394 -4.72 -10.14 -14.30
N SER A 395 -6.04 -10.03 -14.24
CA SER A 395 -6.88 -9.05 -14.94
C SER A 395 -7.14 -7.77 -14.14
N ARG A 396 -6.23 -7.37 -13.24
CA ARG A 396 -6.28 -6.10 -12.49
C ARG A 396 -4.97 -5.35 -12.62
N GLY A 397 -5.06 -4.02 -12.61
CA GLY A 397 -3.89 -3.17 -12.44
C GLY A 397 -3.25 -3.34 -11.06
N GLY A 398 -1.96 -3.09 -10.95
CA GLY A 398 -1.21 -3.14 -9.70
C GLY A 398 0.29 -3.15 -9.96
N GLY A 399 1.09 -3.06 -8.89
CA GLY A 399 2.52 -2.96 -9.02
C GLY A 399 3.31 -3.38 -7.80
N THR A 400 4.62 -3.24 -7.96
CA THR A 400 5.59 -3.43 -6.88
C THR A 400 6.79 -2.52 -7.07
N VAL A 401 7.40 -2.08 -5.98
CA VAL A 401 8.55 -1.17 -5.99
C VAL A 401 9.75 -1.88 -5.39
N CYS A 402 10.80 -1.99 -6.17
CA CYS A 402 11.99 -2.78 -5.88
C CYS A 402 13.21 -1.89 -5.63
N THR A 403 14.12 -2.34 -4.78
CA THR A 403 15.47 -1.79 -4.65
C THR A 403 16.45 -2.91 -4.37
N SER A 404 17.70 -2.76 -4.81
CA SER A 404 18.73 -3.76 -4.61
C SER A 404 19.65 -3.41 -3.44
N GLY A 405 20.09 -4.40 -2.68
CA GLY A 405 21.11 -4.24 -1.66
C GLY A 405 21.20 -5.43 -0.71
N PRO A 406 22.43 -5.98 -0.48
CA PRO A 406 22.61 -7.23 0.24
C PRO A 406 22.13 -7.20 1.68
N ILE A 407 22.30 -6.08 2.39
CA ILE A 407 21.87 -5.96 3.79
C ILE A 407 20.34 -5.89 3.88
N LEU A 408 19.69 -5.11 3.00
CA LEU A 408 18.23 -5.03 2.95
C LEU A 408 17.63 -6.39 2.57
N TRP A 409 18.18 -7.02 1.54
CA TRP A 409 17.78 -8.36 1.11
C TRP A 409 17.89 -9.37 2.25
N GLY A 410 19.03 -9.39 2.97
CA GLY A 410 19.22 -10.28 4.10
C GLY A 410 18.17 -10.09 5.19
N ASN A 411 17.76 -8.85 5.46
CA ASN A 411 16.70 -8.55 6.43
C ASN A 411 15.35 -9.18 6.04
N PHE A 412 15.00 -9.17 4.76
CA PHE A 412 13.76 -9.80 4.28
C PHE A 412 13.91 -11.32 4.15
N ALA A 413 15.00 -11.79 3.56
CA ALA A 413 15.24 -13.22 3.34
C ALA A 413 15.28 -14.03 4.65
N HIS A 414 15.82 -13.46 5.74
CA HIS A 414 15.84 -14.09 7.06
C HIS A 414 14.45 -14.21 7.72
N LEU A 415 13.44 -13.49 7.22
CA LEU A 415 12.06 -13.68 7.69
C LEU A 415 11.43 -14.96 7.14
N ILE A 416 11.95 -15.52 6.06
CA ILE A 416 11.36 -16.70 5.40
C ILE A 416 11.71 -17.94 6.20
N GLU A 417 10.70 -18.70 6.62
CA GLU A 417 10.86 -19.96 7.35
C GLU A 417 10.58 -21.17 6.45
N SER A 418 9.54 -21.11 5.61
CA SER A 418 9.27 -22.13 4.61
C SER A 418 8.65 -21.54 3.34
N VAL A 419 8.83 -22.25 2.23
CA VAL A 419 8.30 -21.92 0.91
C VAL A 419 7.62 -23.13 0.31
N GLN A 420 6.59 -22.89 -0.49
CA GLN A 420 5.89 -23.93 -1.23
C GLN A 420 6.89 -24.59 -2.21
N SER A 421 6.87 -25.91 -2.24
CA SER A 421 7.65 -26.68 -3.23
C SER A 421 7.11 -26.46 -4.63
N CYS A 422 7.93 -26.72 -5.62
CA CYS A 422 7.51 -26.86 -7.02
C CYS A 422 6.76 -28.17 -7.27
#